data_b78a755fa1d4b21b70119f204c9feff0
#
_entry.id   b78a755fa1d4b21b70119f204c9feff0
#
_cell.length_a   1.000
_cell.length_b   1.000
_cell.length_c   1.000
_cell.angle_alpha   90.00
_cell.angle_beta   90.00
_cell.angle_gamma   90.00
#
_symmetry.space_group_name_H-M   'P 1'
#
loop_
_entity.id
_entity.type
_entity.pdbx_description
1 polymer ?
#
loop_
_entity_poly.entity_id
_entity_poly.type
_entity_poly.pdbx_seq_one_letter_code
_entity_poly.pdbx_strand_id
1 'polypeptide(L)'
;WGNPNTYYVKLNDDMISTKGDIVKLDYHIDHYQEGPWFYKRNGHYYLSYATTCCPEALGYAMSDKPTGPWKSKGYIMKPTHRDRGNHPGIADYKGHSYIFGQNYDLMHLETYVHHERRSVSATEIKYLPDGTIEEVPYWLDQQPIQQLHWLNPYQRVEAETMSWGFGMKTAKMGIA
;
A
#
# COMPACT_ATOMS: atom_id res chain seq x y z
N TRP A 1 5.84 -13.48 2.75
CA TRP A 1 6.53 -13.14 4.01
C TRP A 1 7.99 -13.54 3.94
N GLY A 2 8.82 -12.78 4.58
CA GLY A 2 10.24 -13.03 4.73
C GLY A 2 11.05 -11.75 4.54
N ASN A 3 11.96 -11.46 5.43
CA ASN A 3 12.82 -10.31 5.39
C ASN A 3 14.29 -10.78 5.38
N PRO A 4 15.09 -10.50 4.37
CA PRO A 4 14.79 -9.82 3.07
C PRO A 4 14.34 -10.76 1.94
N ASN A 5 13.93 -11.99 2.23
CA ASN A 5 13.56 -12.96 1.20
C ASN A 5 12.05 -12.99 0.98
N THR A 6 11.65 -13.21 -0.26
CA THR A 6 10.24 -13.35 -0.64
C THR A 6 9.93 -14.79 -0.99
N TYR A 7 8.83 -15.30 -0.48
CA TYR A 7 8.35 -16.66 -0.74
C TYR A 7 6.91 -16.62 -1.23
N TYR A 8 6.54 -17.61 -2.02
CA TYR A 8 5.15 -17.83 -2.41
C TYR A 8 4.78 -19.31 -2.31
N VAL A 9 3.49 -19.58 -2.21
CA VAL A 9 2.89 -20.89 -2.35
C VAL A 9 1.56 -20.74 -3.06
N LYS A 10 1.20 -21.70 -3.90
CA LYS A 10 -0.14 -21.73 -4.48
C LYS A 10 -1.17 -22.14 -3.43
N LEU A 11 -2.36 -21.57 -3.52
CA LEU A 11 -3.53 -22.09 -2.81
C LEU A 11 -4.32 -23.04 -3.70
N ASN A 12 -5.02 -23.96 -3.09
CA ASN A 12 -6.06 -24.73 -3.75
C ASN A 12 -7.30 -23.85 -3.99
N ASP A 13 -8.29 -24.35 -4.71
CA ASP A 13 -9.50 -23.60 -5.05
C ASP A 13 -10.35 -23.23 -3.82
N ASP A 14 -10.14 -23.92 -2.69
CA ASP A 14 -10.74 -23.58 -1.41
C ASP A 14 -10.18 -22.29 -0.77
N MET A 15 -9.09 -21.74 -1.31
CA MET A 15 -8.39 -20.56 -0.83
C MET A 15 -7.89 -20.64 0.63
N ILE A 16 -7.81 -21.85 1.19
CA ILE A 16 -7.42 -22.13 2.57
C ILE A 16 -6.20 -23.04 2.62
N SER A 17 -6.23 -24.13 1.85
CA SER A 17 -5.14 -25.09 1.82
C SER A 17 -4.11 -24.76 0.75
N THR A 18 -2.86 -25.14 0.99
CA THR A 18 -1.76 -24.90 0.05
C THR A 18 -1.63 -26.03 -0.96
N LYS A 19 -1.17 -25.69 -2.17
CA LYS A 19 -0.89 -26.62 -3.26
C LYS A 19 0.58 -26.59 -3.62
N GLY A 20 1.27 -27.68 -3.30
CA GLY A 20 2.72 -27.83 -3.54
C GLY A 20 3.58 -27.15 -2.47
N ASP A 21 4.84 -27.02 -2.78
CA ASP A 21 5.85 -26.51 -1.84
C ASP A 21 5.89 -24.99 -1.77
N ILE A 22 6.39 -24.46 -0.65
CA ILE A 22 6.74 -23.06 -0.52
C ILE A 22 8.00 -22.80 -1.35
N VAL A 23 7.91 -21.88 -2.28
CA VAL A 23 9.00 -21.54 -3.22
C VAL A 23 9.58 -20.18 -2.88
N LYS A 24 10.88 -20.12 -2.72
CA LYS A 24 11.60 -18.86 -2.63
C LYS A 24 11.64 -18.20 -4.01
N LEU A 25 11.31 -16.92 -4.09
CA LEU A 25 11.54 -16.14 -5.29
C LEU A 25 13.06 -15.93 -5.45
N ASP A 26 13.61 -16.59 -6.46
CA ASP A 26 15.05 -16.51 -6.79
C ASP A 26 15.33 -15.42 -7.82
N TYR A 27 14.65 -14.28 -7.67
CA TYR A 27 14.86 -13.11 -8.51
C TYR A 27 15.34 -11.95 -7.66
N HIS A 28 16.31 -11.23 -8.18
CA HIS A 28 16.71 -9.98 -7.56
C HIS A 28 15.61 -8.94 -7.77
N ILE A 29 14.96 -8.57 -6.68
CA ILE A 29 14.01 -7.44 -6.61
C ILE A 29 14.72 -6.32 -5.87
N ASP A 30 14.97 -5.21 -6.57
CA ASP A 30 15.78 -4.12 -6.04
C ASP A 30 15.20 -3.57 -4.74
N HIS A 31 16.06 -3.48 -3.73
CA HIS A 31 15.72 -2.92 -2.43
C HIS A 31 14.56 -3.60 -1.69
N TYR A 32 14.14 -4.80 -2.08
CA TYR A 32 13.08 -5.50 -1.36
C TYR A 32 13.49 -5.74 0.10
N GLN A 33 12.60 -5.38 1.02
CA GLN A 33 12.73 -5.73 2.42
C GLN A 33 11.57 -6.59 2.90
N GLU A 34 10.34 -6.07 2.88
CA GLU A 34 9.18 -6.75 3.45
C GLU A 34 7.84 -6.16 2.96
N GLY A 35 6.73 -6.58 3.56
CA GLY A 35 5.41 -6.04 3.28
C GLY A 35 4.92 -6.23 1.84
N PRO A 36 5.07 -7.42 1.22
CA PRO A 36 4.66 -7.60 -0.18
C PRO A 36 3.16 -7.51 -0.34
N TRP A 37 2.73 -6.73 -1.33
CA TRP A 37 1.36 -6.67 -1.82
C TRP A 37 1.32 -7.12 -3.27
N PHE A 38 0.63 -8.23 -3.53
CA PHE A 38 0.57 -8.88 -4.85
C PHE A 38 -0.82 -8.69 -5.47
N TYR A 39 -0.86 -8.27 -6.74
CA TYR A 39 -2.11 -8.14 -7.49
C TYR A 39 -1.90 -8.28 -8.99
N LYS A 40 -3.00 -8.47 -9.72
CA LYS A 40 -3.03 -8.50 -11.18
C LYS A 40 -3.88 -7.36 -11.72
N ARG A 41 -3.37 -6.66 -12.74
CA ARG A 41 -4.10 -5.59 -13.45
C ARG A 41 -3.72 -5.58 -14.94
N ASN A 42 -4.71 -5.51 -15.81
CA ASN A 42 -4.53 -5.40 -17.27
C ASN A 42 -3.51 -6.38 -17.87
N GLY A 43 -3.52 -7.64 -17.41
CA GLY A 43 -2.62 -8.68 -17.89
C GLY A 43 -1.27 -8.76 -17.19
N HIS A 44 -0.84 -7.71 -16.49
CA HIS A 44 0.40 -7.68 -15.73
C HIS A 44 0.20 -8.06 -14.27
N TYR A 45 1.21 -8.64 -13.66
CA TYR A 45 1.29 -8.91 -12.24
C TYR A 45 2.20 -7.87 -11.59
N TYR A 46 1.81 -7.42 -10.41
CA TYR A 46 2.52 -6.41 -9.64
C TYR A 46 2.84 -6.96 -8.26
N LEU A 47 4.03 -6.64 -7.80
CA LEU A 47 4.49 -6.89 -6.45
C LEU A 47 5.00 -5.56 -5.91
N SER A 48 4.22 -4.89 -5.07
CA SER A 48 4.69 -3.70 -4.35
C SER A 48 5.14 -4.09 -2.95
N TYR A 49 6.08 -3.35 -2.39
CA TYR A 49 6.78 -3.73 -1.16
C TYR A 49 7.41 -2.53 -0.47
N ALA A 50 7.69 -2.72 0.82
CA ALA A 50 8.56 -1.83 1.57
C ALA A 50 10.02 -2.08 1.18
N THR A 51 10.75 -1.00 0.91
CA THR A 51 12.16 -1.10 0.54
C THR A 51 13.08 -1.16 1.74
N THR A 52 14.35 -1.43 1.50
CA THR A 52 15.37 -1.50 2.54
C THR A 52 15.36 -0.26 3.44
N CYS A 53 15.27 -0.50 4.74
CA CYS A 53 15.33 0.53 5.79
C CYS A 53 16.75 1.05 5.97
N CYS A 54 17.05 2.19 6.47
CA CYS A 54 16.17 3.33 6.67
C CYS A 54 16.81 4.55 6.02
N PRO A 55 16.08 5.35 5.29
CA PRO A 55 14.62 5.42 5.21
C PRO A 55 14.05 4.38 4.26
N GLU A 56 12.83 3.89 4.58
CA GLU A 56 12.07 3.03 3.69
C GLU A 56 11.28 3.83 2.65
N ALA A 57 10.99 3.15 1.55
CA ALA A 57 10.16 3.65 0.47
C ALA A 57 9.12 2.62 0.07
N LEU A 58 8.29 2.95 -0.90
CA LEU A 58 7.42 2.02 -1.58
C LEU A 58 8.00 1.70 -2.95
N GLY A 59 8.55 0.50 -3.10
CA GLY A 59 9.04 -0.02 -4.36
C GLY A 59 8.06 -0.97 -5.01
N TYR A 60 8.29 -1.29 -6.28
CA TYR A 60 7.50 -2.32 -6.96
C TYR A 60 8.27 -3.01 -8.09
N ALA A 61 7.80 -4.20 -8.40
CA ALA A 61 8.23 -4.99 -9.53
C ALA A 61 7.02 -5.45 -10.35
N MET A 62 7.23 -5.73 -11.62
CA MET A 62 6.21 -6.24 -12.55
C MET A 62 6.64 -7.55 -13.16
N SER A 63 5.66 -8.37 -13.57
CA SER A 63 5.85 -9.61 -14.30
C SER A 63 4.66 -9.92 -15.19
N ASP A 64 4.89 -10.69 -16.25
CA ASP A 64 3.83 -11.23 -17.11
C ASP A 64 3.27 -12.57 -16.57
N LYS A 65 3.87 -13.10 -15.50
CA LYS A 65 3.45 -14.35 -14.85
C LYS A 65 3.39 -14.18 -13.33
N PRO A 66 2.47 -14.86 -12.64
CA PRO A 66 2.32 -14.73 -11.19
C PRO A 66 3.56 -15.12 -10.37
N THR A 67 4.41 -15.97 -10.94
CA THR A 67 5.61 -16.48 -10.30
C THR A 67 6.90 -15.83 -10.81
N GLY A 68 6.80 -14.81 -11.67
CA GLY A 68 7.95 -14.15 -12.28
C GLY A 68 8.31 -14.71 -13.68
N PRO A 69 9.42 -14.30 -14.29
CA PRO A 69 10.45 -13.45 -13.68
C PRO A 69 9.97 -12.02 -13.36
N TRP A 70 10.37 -11.54 -12.21
CA TRP A 70 10.05 -10.19 -11.74
C TRP A 70 11.08 -9.18 -12.23
N LYS A 71 10.63 -8.01 -12.64
CA LYS A 71 11.49 -6.89 -13.04
C LYS A 71 11.17 -5.69 -12.16
N SER A 72 12.16 -5.24 -11.41
CA SER A 72 12.05 -4.01 -10.62
C SER A 72 11.73 -2.81 -11.51
N LYS A 73 10.85 -1.95 -11.04
CA LYS A 73 10.38 -0.76 -11.74
C LYS A 73 10.68 0.55 -11.01
N GLY A 74 11.41 0.45 -9.90
CA GLY A 74 11.76 1.59 -9.07
C GLY A 74 10.74 1.84 -7.97
N TYR A 75 10.45 3.10 -7.72
CA TYR A 75 9.64 3.54 -6.60
C TYR A 75 8.25 3.97 -7.04
N ILE A 76 7.23 3.60 -6.26
CA ILE A 76 5.93 4.26 -6.28
C ILE A 76 6.03 5.56 -5.47
N MET A 77 6.74 5.50 -4.35
CA MET A 77 7.04 6.63 -3.49
C MET A 77 8.50 6.54 -3.04
N LYS A 78 9.29 7.56 -3.30
CA LYS A 78 10.72 7.59 -2.94
C LYS A 78 10.95 7.61 -1.43
N PRO A 79 12.10 7.12 -0.97
CA PRO A 79 12.45 7.20 0.44
C PRO A 79 12.64 8.65 0.88
N THR A 80 12.15 8.97 2.06
CA THR A 80 12.41 10.24 2.74
C THR A 80 12.94 9.97 4.15
N HIS A 81 13.56 10.97 4.75
CA HIS A 81 14.04 10.87 6.13
C HIS A 81 12.91 10.66 7.17
N ARG A 82 11.64 10.79 6.73
CA ARG A 82 10.44 10.64 7.56
C ARG A 82 9.90 9.20 7.58
N ASP A 83 10.35 8.35 6.65
CA ASP A 83 9.77 7.03 6.48
C ASP A 83 10.49 5.95 7.27
N ARG A 84 9.68 5.12 7.93
CA ARG A 84 10.08 3.84 8.51
C ARG A 84 8.90 2.87 8.44
N GLY A 85 9.12 1.68 7.90
CA GLY A 85 8.15 0.60 7.93
C GLY A 85 6.92 0.81 7.04
N ASN A 86 7.09 1.25 5.81
CA ASN A 86 6.02 1.44 4.84
C ASN A 86 5.55 0.11 4.25
N HIS A 87 4.34 -0.31 4.57
CA HIS A 87 3.71 -1.50 3.99
C HIS A 87 2.60 -1.08 3.03
N PRO A 88 2.75 -1.30 1.70
CA PRO A 88 1.77 -0.88 0.73
C PRO A 88 0.55 -1.80 0.66
N GLY A 89 -0.59 -1.22 0.37
CA GLY A 89 -1.79 -1.89 -0.13
C GLY A 89 -2.34 -1.11 -1.30
N ILE A 90 -2.71 -1.77 -2.39
CA ILE A 90 -3.26 -1.10 -3.58
C ILE A 90 -4.66 -1.65 -3.85
N ALA A 91 -5.61 -0.76 -4.09
CA ALA A 91 -6.98 -1.10 -4.42
C ALA A 91 -7.58 -0.14 -5.46
N ASP A 92 -8.39 -0.70 -6.35
CA ASP A 92 -9.21 0.08 -7.27
C ASP A 92 -10.58 0.37 -6.65
N TYR A 93 -11.04 1.60 -6.76
CA TYR A 93 -12.35 2.00 -6.29
C TYR A 93 -12.95 3.09 -7.19
N LYS A 94 -14.15 2.84 -7.70
CA LYS A 94 -14.92 3.77 -8.55
C LYS A 94 -14.13 4.37 -9.73
N GLY A 95 -13.32 3.55 -10.39
CA GLY A 95 -12.53 3.96 -11.54
C GLY A 95 -11.18 4.62 -11.22
N HIS A 96 -10.86 4.77 -9.95
CA HIS A 96 -9.61 5.30 -9.45
C HIS A 96 -8.78 4.19 -8.81
N SER A 97 -7.47 4.36 -8.76
CA SER A 97 -6.55 3.45 -8.08
C SER A 97 -5.89 4.16 -6.92
N TYR A 98 -5.85 3.52 -5.78
CA TYR A 98 -5.31 4.09 -4.55
C TYR A 98 -4.23 3.20 -3.98
N ILE A 99 -3.17 3.82 -3.46
CA ILE A 99 -2.20 3.16 -2.60
C ILE A 99 -2.43 3.60 -1.17
N PHE A 100 -2.42 2.63 -0.28
CA PHE A 100 -2.47 2.80 1.17
C PHE A 100 -1.12 2.44 1.74
N GLY A 101 -0.74 3.11 2.79
CA GLY A 101 0.48 2.83 3.53
C GLY A 101 0.41 3.46 4.90
N GLN A 102 1.55 3.67 5.48
CA GLN A 102 1.65 4.22 6.83
C GLN A 102 2.68 5.34 6.87
N ASN A 103 2.49 6.25 7.83
CA ASN A 103 3.49 7.23 8.21
C ASN A 103 3.56 7.40 9.73
N TYR A 104 4.59 8.07 10.18
CA TYR A 104 4.82 8.36 11.60
C TYR A 104 4.72 9.85 11.93
N ASP A 105 4.40 10.71 10.96
CA ASP A 105 4.44 12.15 11.16
C ASP A 105 3.47 12.60 12.25
N LEU A 106 2.24 12.07 12.25
CA LEU A 106 1.26 12.40 13.29
C LEU A 106 1.73 11.94 14.67
N MET A 107 2.37 10.78 14.76
CA MET A 107 2.94 10.28 15.99
C MET A 107 4.03 11.22 16.51
N HIS A 108 4.91 11.68 15.65
CA HIS A 108 5.99 12.60 16.03
C HIS A 108 5.48 13.97 16.47
N LEU A 109 4.34 14.42 15.94
CA LEU A 109 3.71 15.67 16.31
C LEU A 109 2.93 15.60 17.63
N GLU A 110 2.29 14.46 17.90
CA GLU A 110 1.29 14.34 18.96
C GLU A 110 1.83 13.59 20.21
N THR A 111 2.84 12.76 20.04
CA THR A 111 3.33 11.92 21.14
C THR A 111 4.82 11.64 21.05
N TYR A 112 5.48 11.58 22.20
CA TYR A 112 6.86 11.06 22.33
C TYR A 112 6.89 9.54 22.52
N VAL A 113 5.77 8.85 22.32
CA VAL A 113 5.64 7.43 22.61
C VAL A 113 5.96 6.61 21.36
N HIS A 114 6.63 5.52 21.60
CA HIS A 114 7.15 4.48 20.71
C HIS A 114 6.66 4.48 19.25
N HIS A 115 7.59 4.35 18.31
CA HIS A 115 7.41 4.41 16.86
C HIS A 115 6.60 3.27 16.23
N GLU A 116 5.92 2.45 17.00
CA GLU A 116 5.01 1.44 16.46
C GLU A 116 3.58 1.95 16.25
N ARG A 117 3.29 3.17 16.66
CA ARG A 117 2.01 3.80 16.38
C ARG A 117 2.04 4.44 15.00
N ARG A 118 1.36 3.80 14.07
CA ARG A 118 1.35 4.17 12.66
C ARG A 118 0.04 4.82 12.29
N SER A 119 0.10 5.86 11.49
CA SER A 119 -1.08 6.45 10.86
C SER A 119 -1.28 5.88 9.47
N VAL A 120 -2.48 5.47 9.14
CA VAL A 120 -2.82 5.07 7.77
C VAL A 120 -2.85 6.30 6.89
N SER A 121 -2.18 6.19 5.75
CA SER A 121 -2.18 7.20 4.69
C SER A 121 -2.64 6.59 3.39
N ALA A 122 -3.24 7.39 2.54
CA ALA A 122 -3.66 6.98 1.22
C ALA A 122 -3.42 8.09 0.21
N THR A 123 -3.14 7.70 -1.04
CA THR A 123 -3.13 8.61 -2.17
C THR A 123 -3.62 7.93 -3.42
N GLU A 124 -4.09 8.70 -4.38
CA GLU A 124 -4.39 8.20 -5.72
C GLU A 124 -3.10 7.95 -6.48
N ILE A 125 -3.04 6.83 -7.18
CA ILE A 125 -1.96 6.48 -8.11
C ILE A 125 -2.48 6.39 -9.53
N LYS A 126 -1.61 6.64 -10.49
CA LYS A 126 -1.90 6.52 -11.91
C LYS A 126 -1.00 5.49 -12.56
N TYR A 127 -1.59 4.72 -13.47
CA TYR A 127 -0.84 3.80 -14.33
C TYR A 127 -0.58 4.47 -15.66
N LEU A 128 0.66 4.37 -16.11
CA LEU A 128 1.06 4.83 -17.44
C LEU A 128 0.63 3.82 -18.52
N PRO A 129 0.66 4.19 -19.81
CA PRO A 129 0.22 3.32 -20.90
C PRO A 129 0.96 1.97 -20.99
N ASP A 130 2.19 1.91 -20.50
CA ASP A 130 3.02 0.69 -20.43
C ASP A 130 2.76 -0.15 -19.17
N GLY A 131 1.79 0.26 -18.35
CA GLY A 131 1.43 -0.39 -17.08
C GLY A 131 2.30 0.01 -15.90
N THR A 132 3.35 0.81 -16.07
CA THR A 132 4.12 1.31 -14.94
C THR A 132 3.31 2.28 -14.09
N ILE A 133 3.68 2.42 -12.83
CA ILE A 133 3.01 3.33 -11.88
C ILE A 133 3.77 4.65 -11.88
N GLU A 134 3.04 5.76 -12.03
CA GLU A 134 3.58 7.10 -11.87
C GLU A 134 4.03 7.30 -10.41
N GLU A 135 5.24 7.84 -10.24
CA GLU A 135 5.77 8.13 -8.90
C GLU A 135 4.93 9.21 -8.22
N VAL A 136 4.61 9.01 -6.96
CA VAL A 136 3.85 9.96 -6.14
C VAL A 136 4.75 10.57 -5.06
N PRO A 137 4.50 11.83 -4.66
CA PRO A 137 5.22 12.46 -3.56
C PRO A 137 4.89 11.79 -2.22
N TYR A 138 5.66 12.11 -1.19
CA TYR A 138 5.40 11.64 0.17
C TYR A 138 3.98 12.05 0.65
N TRP A 139 3.37 11.23 1.50
CA TRP A 139 1.97 11.32 1.93
C TRP A 139 1.49 12.74 2.27
N LEU A 140 2.24 13.48 3.06
CA LEU A 140 1.84 14.84 3.50
C LEU A 140 2.17 15.95 2.49
N ASP A 141 2.97 15.63 1.47
CA ASP A 141 3.33 16.57 0.41
C ASP A 141 2.33 16.50 -0.75
N GLN A 142 1.30 15.68 -0.61
CA GLN A 142 0.30 15.45 -1.64
C GLN A 142 -0.92 16.35 -1.46
N GLN A 143 -1.60 16.57 -2.56
CA GLN A 143 -2.92 17.17 -2.50
C GLN A 143 -3.91 16.17 -1.84
N PRO A 144 -4.86 16.66 -1.02
CA PRO A 144 -5.89 15.82 -0.45
C PRO A 144 -6.63 15.01 -1.54
N ILE A 145 -6.91 13.75 -1.25
CA ILE A 145 -7.73 12.92 -2.13
C ILE A 145 -9.09 13.60 -2.32
N GLN A 146 -9.49 13.77 -3.57
CA GLN A 146 -10.79 14.34 -3.87
C GLN A 146 -11.90 13.44 -3.34
N GLN A 147 -12.82 14.02 -2.57
CA GLN A 147 -13.99 13.31 -2.12
C GLN A 147 -14.93 13.01 -3.29
N LEU A 148 -15.16 11.75 -3.59
CA LEU A 148 -15.99 11.31 -4.71
C LEU A 148 -17.50 11.48 -4.44
N HIS A 149 -17.90 11.45 -3.18
CA HIS A 149 -19.29 11.63 -2.75
C HIS A 149 -19.37 12.38 -1.42
N TRP A 150 -20.34 13.29 -1.32
CA TRP A 150 -20.70 13.88 -0.05
C TRP A 150 -21.49 12.87 0.78
N LEU A 151 -21.09 12.70 2.03
CA LEU A 151 -21.85 11.93 3.01
C LEU A 151 -23.09 12.74 3.44
N ASN A 152 -24.28 12.13 3.31
CA ASN A 152 -25.46 12.66 3.94
C ASN A 152 -25.53 12.13 5.39
N PRO A 153 -25.31 12.97 6.41
CA PRO A 153 -25.27 12.52 7.80
C PRO A 153 -26.64 12.04 8.33
N TYR A 154 -27.69 12.27 7.58
CA TYR A 154 -29.08 11.85 7.94
C TYR A 154 -29.49 10.53 7.29
N GLN A 155 -28.60 9.91 6.52
CA GLN A 155 -28.82 8.58 5.93
C GLN A 155 -27.83 7.59 6.51
N ARG A 156 -28.29 6.33 6.68
CA ARG A 156 -27.37 5.25 7.03
C ARG A 156 -26.31 5.12 5.93
N VAL A 157 -25.07 5.15 6.33
CA VAL A 157 -23.91 5.00 5.43
C VAL A 157 -23.15 3.78 5.87
N GLU A 158 -22.99 2.84 4.95
CA GLU A 158 -22.13 1.69 5.20
C GLU A 158 -20.64 2.12 5.17
N ALA A 159 -19.82 1.53 6.02
CA ALA A 159 -18.41 1.94 6.19
C ALA A 159 -17.62 1.90 4.87
N GLU A 160 -17.91 0.96 4.00
CA GLU A 160 -17.27 0.78 2.70
C GLU A 160 -17.65 1.86 1.68
N THR A 161 -18.67 2.67 1.96
CA THR A 161 -19.06 3.82 1.10
C THR A 161 -18.50 5.14 1.57
N MET A 162 -17.79 5.14 2.71
CA MET A 162 -17.17 6.35 3.24
C MET A 162 -15.96 6.74 2.39
N SER A 163 -15.96 7.98 1.92
CA SER A 163 -14.76 8.62 1.37
C SER A 163 -14.01 9.28 2.53
N TRP A 164 -12.83 8.84 2.83
CA TRP A 164 -12.01 9.45 3.87
C TRP A 164 -11.42 10.77 3.36
N GLY A 165 -11.77 11.85 4.00
CA GLY A 165 -11.14 13.15 3.77
C GLY A 165 -10.03 13.41 4.80
N PHE A 166 -9.01 14.17 4.40
CA PHE A 166 -8.00 14.71 5.31
C PHE A 166 -8.70 15.59 6.36
N GLY A 167 -8.39 15.40 7.64
CA GLY A 167 -8.82 16.28 8.71
C GLY A 167 -10.06 15.83 9.51
N MET A 168 -10.46 14.57 9.46
CA MET A 168 -11.50 14.07 10.36
C MET A 168 -11.00 14.03 11.81
N LYS A 169 -11.59 14.84 12.67
CA LYS A 169 -11.45 14.72 14.11
C LYS A 169 -12.50 13.72 14.63
N THR A 170 -12.03 12.68 15.32
CA THR A 170 -12.96 11.82 16.08
C THR A 170 -13.54 12.62 17.26
N ALA A 171 -14.83 12.92 17.23
CA ALA A 171 -15.53 13.40 18.40
C ALA A 171 -15.87 12.19 19.29
N LYS A 172 -15.51 12.24 20.57
CA LYS A 172 -16.09 11.33 21.55
C LYS A 172 -17.59 11.66 21.65
N MET A 173 -18.44 10.77 21.15
CA MET A 173 -19.85 10.85 21.51
C MET A 173 -19.97 10.48 23.00
N GLY A 174 -20.31 11.47 23.81
CA GLY A 174 -20.78 11.21 25.16
C GLY A 174 -22.09 10.42 25.06
N ILE A 175 -22.11 9.24 25.64
CA ILE A 175 -23.34 8.53 25.90
C ILE A 175 -24.00 9.31 27.04
N ALA A 176 -25.18 9.94 26.76
CA ALA A 176 -26.03 10.52 27.77
C ALA A 176 -26.77 9.39 28.53
#